data_ea0a27c02f979843755764e5ba9be2d1
#
_entry.id   ea0a27c02f979843755764e5ba9be2d1
#
_cell.length_a   1.000
_cell.length_b   1.000
_cell.length_c   1.000
_cell.angle_alpha   90.00
_cell.angle_beta   90.00
_cell.angle_gamma   90.00
#
_symmetry.space_group_name_H-M   'P 1'
#
loop_
_entity.id
_entity.type
_entity.pdbx_description
1 polymer ?
#
loop_
_entity_poly.entity_id
_entity_poly.type
_entity_poly.pdbx_seq_one_letter_code
_entity_poly.pdbx_strand_id
1 'polypeptide(L)'
;MSRNCLNLPPLVDTVRPVILSPEAQGLYDSMEREALLPLVGKVIDAGSAAAVNCKLLQIAGGAVYDDDHVAHELHTVKLDVLEDILEEANGEPVLVAYNFKHERDRILARFPQAVQLKDSETIAAWNRGEIPMLLVHPAGAGHGLNLQDGGHIVVWFSPTYDQELNEQLIDRLHRQGQKVTTSVIRLIAEGTVDEDALRSTQVKADAQEVMMEALKARLRKYVA
;
A
#
# COMPACT_ATOMS: atom_id res chain seq x y z
N MET A 1 28.93 -25.52 6.33
CA MET A 1 28.00 -25.55 5.22
C MET A 1 27.99 -24.16 4.61
N SER A 2 28.50 -24.01 3.39
CA SER A 2 28.63 -22.73 2.71
C SER A 2 27.24 -22.13 2.47
N ARG A 3 26.97 -20.96 3.05
CA ARG A 3 25.86 -20.11 2.62
C ARG A 3 26.16 -19.75 1.17
N ASN A 4 25.42 -20.34 0.22
CA ASN A 4 25.37 -19.81 -1.14
C ASN A 4 24.98 -18.34 -1.02
N CYS A 5 25.93 -17.44 -1.21
CA CYS A 5 25.63 -16.03 -1.44
C CYS A 5 24.87 -15.99 -2.77
N LEU A 6 23.53 -15.94 -2.67
CA LEU A 6 22.67 -15.64 -3.81
C LEU A 6 23.12 -14.28 -4.32
N ASN A 7 23.60 -14.22 -5.55
CA ASN A 7 24.04 -12.98 -6.20
C ASN A 7 22.79 -12.29 -6.74
N LEU A 8 21.93 -11.80 -5.80
CA LEU A 8 20.75 -11.03 -6.14
C LEU A 8 21.17 -9.58 -6.45
N PRO A 9 20.59 -8.96 -7.47
CA PRO A 9 20.71 -7.53 -7.69
C PRO A 9 20.25 -6.75 -6.44
N PRO A 10 20.66 -5.48 -6.29
CA PRO A 10 20.21 -4.65 -5.18
C PRO A 10 18.68 -4.53 -5.10
N LEU A 11 18.17 -4.41 -3.89
CA LEU A 11 16.81 -3.94 -3.60
C LEU A 11 16.90 -2.49 -3.14
N VAL A 12 16.17 -1.61 -3.79
CA VAL A 12 16.07 -0.19 -3.44
C VAL A 12 14.63 0.07 -3.00
N ASP A 13 14.45 0.39 -1.73
CA ASP A 13 13.14 0.68 -1.13
C ASP A 13 13.08 2.18 -0.80
N THR A 14 12.12 2.88 -1.41
CA THR A 14 12.00 4.33 -1.34
C THR A 14 10.58 4.75 -0.98
N VAL A 15 10.47 5.88 -0.30
CA VAL A 15 9.20 6.54 -0.03
C VAL A 15 8.98 7.65 -1.05
N ARG A 16 7.82 7.63 -1.70
CA ARG A 16 7.31 8.75 -2.48
C ARG A 16 6.28 9.48 -1.63
N PRO A 17 6.61 10.65 -1.09
CA PRO A 17 5.67 11.43 -0.30
C PRO A 17 4.50 11.89 -1.17
N VAL A 18 3.30 11.75 -0.62
CA VAL A 18 2.05 12.23 -1.22
C VAL A 18 1.56 13.39 -0.39
N ILE A 19 1.61 14.59 -0.95
CA ILE A 19 1.17 15.80 -0.28
C ILE A 19 -0.31 16.01 -0.61
N LEU A 20 -1.18 15.85 0.38
CA LEU A 20 -2.61 16.12 0.21
C LEU A 20 -2.83 17.62 -0.05
N SER A 21 -3.80 17.94 -0.92
CA SER A 21 -4.24 19.34 -1.05
C SER A 21 -4.81 19.83 0.29
N PRO A 22 -4.83 21.14 0.55
CA PRO A 22 -5.43 21.69 1.80
C PRO A 22 -6.87 21.21 2.04
N GLU A 23 -7.65 21.02 0.97
CA GLU A 23 -9.01 20.50 1.04
C GLU A 23 -9.02 19.01 1.43
N ALA A 24 -8.19 18.18 0.78
CA ALA A 24 -8.06 16.77 1.08
C ALA A 24 -7.51 16.54 2.50
N GLN A 25 -6.53 17.33 2.93
CA GLN A 25 -6.01 17.28 4.30
C GLN A 25 -7.06 17.68 5.33
N GLY A 26 -7.79 18.77 5.09
CA GLY A 26 -8.88 19.21 6.00
C GLY A 26 -10.00 18.17 6.11
N LEU A 27 -10.31 17.48 5.01
CA LEU A 27 -11.27 16.37 5.01
C LEU A 27 -10.73 15.18 5.81
N TYR A 28 -9.47 14.79 5.59
CA TYR A 28 -8.81 13.72 6.35
C TYR A 28 -8.83 14.03 7.86
N ASP A 29 -8.41 15.23 8.26
CA ASP A 29 -8.34 15.64 9.67
C ASP A 29 -9.73 15.63 10.34
N SER A 30 -10.77 16.06 9.61
CA SER A 30 -12.16 16.00 10.09
C SER A 30 -12.61 14.57 10.32
N MET A 31 -12.39 13.70 9.36
CA MET A 31 -12.78 12.27 9.44
C MET A 31 -11.93 11.51 10.48
N GLU A 32 -10.64 11.82 10.61
CA GLU A 32 -9.76 11.29 11.67
C GLU A 32 -10.33 11.66 13.05
N ARG A 33 -10.68 12.94 13.24
CA ARG A 33 -11.27 13.43 14.48
C ARG A 33 -12.58 12.73 14.80
N GLU A 34 -13.48 12.60 13.83
CA GLU A 34 -14.77 11.91 13.99
C GLU A 34 -14.59 10.42 14.34
N ALA A 35 -13.60 9.74 13.76
CA ALA A 35 -13.31 8.36 14.05
C ALA A 35 -12.67 8.15 15.43
N LEU A 36 -11.87 9.12 15.92
CA LEU A 36 -11.13 9.03 17.17
C LEU A 36 -11.92 9.51 18.39
N LEU A 37 -12.73 10.56 18.27
CA LEU A 37 -13.47 11.13 19.41
C LEU A 37 -14.34 10.11 20.18
N PRO A 38 -15.02 9.13 19.55
CA PRO A 38 -15.78 8.11 20.26
C PRO A 38 -14.93 7.21 21.17
N LEU A 39 -13.61 7.18 20.99
CA LEU A 39 -12.65 6.40 21.78
C LEU A 39 -12.16 7.12 23.05
N VAL A 40 -12.45 8.43 23.19
CA VAL A 40 -12.03 9.22 24.35
C VAL A 40 -12.63 8.66 25.63
N GLY A 41 -11.78 8.43 26.63
CA GLY A 41 -12.21 7.87 27.93
C GLY A 41 -12.57 6.39 27.93
N LYS A 42 -12.42 5.69 26.79
CA LYS A 42 -12.64 4.24 26.68
C LYS A 42 -11.33 3.47 26.70
N VAL A 43 -11.41 2.20 27.10
CA VAL A 43 -10.32 1.25 26.87
C VAL A 43 -10.35 0.90 25.39
N ILE A 44 -9.29 1.27 24.69
CA ILE A 44 -9.14 0.94 23.26
C ILE A 44 -8.63 -0.49 23.17
N ASP A 45 -9.48 -1.40 22.73
CA ASP A 45 -9.07 -2.77 22.39
C ASP A 45 -8.54 -2.84 20.95
N ALA A 46 -7.89 -3.97 20.63
CA ALA A 46 -7.26 -4.19 19.34
C ALA A 46 -8.26 -4.17 18.17
N GLY A 47 -9.48 -4.64 18.38
CA GLY A 47 -10.51 -4.69 17.34
C GLY A 47 -10.99 -3.29 16.95
N SER A 48 -11.28 -2.45 17.94
CA SER A 48 -11.67 -1.06 17.70
C SER A 48 -10.54 -0.23 17.08
N ALA A 49 -9.29 -0.47 17.51
CA ALA A 49 -8.13 0.17 16.90
C ALA A 49 -7.95 -0.24 15.44
N ALA A 50 -8.06 -1.53 15.12
CA ALA A 50 -7.95 -2.03 13.76
C ALA A 50 -9.03 -1.45 12.85
N ALA A 51 -10.29 -1.36 13.32
CA ALA A 51 -11.39 -0.79 12.55
C ALA A 51 -11.16 0.68 12.21
N VAL A 52 -10.73 1.49 13.20
CA VAL A 52 -10.42 2.91 12.98
C VAL A 52 -9.24 3.07 12.03
N ASN A 53 -8.13 2.35 12.24
CA ASN A 53 -6.98 2.41 11.34
C ASN A 53 -7.35 1.98 9.92
N CYS A 54 -8.15 0.94 9.75
CA CYS A 54 -8.64 0.51 8.43
C CYS A 54 -9.41 1.64 7.74
N LYS A 55 -10.29 2.35 8.45
CA LYS A 55 -11.03 3.49 7.91
C LYS A 55 -10.11 4.66 7.55
N LEU A 56 -9.14 4.98 8.40
CA LEU A 56 -8.17 6.05 8.13
C LEU A 56 -7.26 5.76 6.94
N LEU A 57 -6.82 4.49 6.76
CA LEU A 57 -6.08 4.06 5.58
C LEU A 57 -6.90 4.20 4.29
N GLN A 58 -8.20 3.89 4.33
CA GLN A 58 -9.09 4.10 3.19
C GLN A 58 -9.14 5.59 2.80
N ILE A 59 -9.33 6.47 3.79
CA ILE A 59 -9.39 7.93 3.58
C ILE A 59 -8.07 8.45 3.01
N ALA A 60 -6.93 8.04 3.58
CA ALA A 60 -5.60 8.37 3.07
C ALA A 60 -5.37 7.83 1.63
N GLY A 61 -6.01 6.70 1.28
CA GLY A 61 -6.06 6.13 -0.08
C GLY A 61 -6.97 6.90 -1.04
N GLY A 62 -7.76 7.85 -0.55
CA GLY A 62 -8.60 8.75 -1.36
C GLY A 62 -10.04 8.33 -1.56
N ALA A 63 -10.55 7.31 -0.84
CA ALA A 63 -11.95 6.94 -0.80
C ALA A 63 -12.30 6.23 0.51
N VAL A 64 -13.58 6.18 0.86
CA VAL A 64 -14.05 5.50 2.07
C VAL A 64 -15.34 4.74 1.76
N TYR A 65 -15.54 3.60 2.42
CA TYR A 65 -16.82 2.88 2.36
C TYR A 65 -17.81 3.44 3.38
N ASP A 66 -19.06 3.58 2.94
CA ASP A 66 -20.20 3.79 3.84
C ASP A 66 -20.67 2.47 4.48
N ASP A 67 -21.77 2.53 5.24
CA ASP A 67 -22.34 1.37 5.94
C ASP A 67 -22.92 0.33 4.98
N ASP A 68 -23.28 0.73 3.75
CA ASP A 68 -23.77 -0.15 2.67
C ASP A 68 -22.61 -0.71 1.82
N HIS A 69 -21.36 -0.49 2.23
CA HIS A 69 -20.14 -0.87 1.51
C HIS A 69 -19.98 -0.21 0.12
N VAL A 70 -20.63 0.93 -0.11
CA VAL A 70 -20.42 1.75 -1.29
C VAL A 70 -19.20 2.64 -1.07
N ALA A 71 -18.30 2.67 -2.06
CA ALA A 71 -17.11 3.51 -2.00
C ALA A 71 -17.43 4.94 -2.46
N HIS A 72 -17.07 5.91 -1.63
CA HIS A 72 -17.16 7.34 -1.92
C HIS A 72 -15.77 7.91 -2.13
N GLU A 73 -15.50 8.42 -3.34
CA GLU A 73 -14.24 9.09 -3.64
C GLU A 73 -14.14 10.42 -2.89
N LEU A 74 -12.97 10.67 -2.29
CA LEU A 74 -12.66 11.86 -1.52
C LEU A 74 -11.63 12.74 -2.25
N HIS A 75 -10.59 12.13 -2.81
CA HIS A 75 -9.54 12.80 -3.58
C HIS A 75 -8.79 11.80 -4.47
N THR A 76 -8.03 12.32 -5.46
CA THR A 76 -7.27 11.53 -6.43
C THR A 76 -5.77 11.59 -6.24
N VAL A 77 -5.26 12.26 -5.21
CA VAL A 77 -3.85 12.65 -5.08
C VAL A 77 -2.88 11.45 -5.24
N LYS A 78 -3.19 10.28 -4.66
CA LYS A 78 -2.35 9.08 -4.86
C LYS A 78 -2.42 8.55 -6.30
N LEU A 79 -3.54 8.72 -7.00
CA LEU A 79 -3.64 8.34 -8.41
C LEU A 79 -2.77 9.25 -9.29
N ASP A 80 -2.75 10.54 -8.98
CA ASP A 80 -1.95 11.51 -9.70
C ASP A 80 -0.44 11.24 -9.51
N VAL A 81 -0.01 10.94 -8.27
CA VAL A 81 1.38 10.52 -7.98
C VAL A 81 1.72 9.18 -8.63
N LEU A 82 0.77 8.24 -8.71
CA LEU A 82 0.98 6.98 -9.42
C LEU A 82 1.19 7.23 -10.93
N GLU A 83 0.47 8.18 -11.53
CA GLU A 83 0.63 8.58 -12.93
C GLU A 83 2.04 9.11 -13.18
N ASP A 84 2.55 10.01 -12.31
CA ASP A 84 3.93 10.51 -12.37
C ASP A 84 4.96 9.36 -12.34
N ILE A 85 4.76 8.37 -11.46
CA ILE A 85 5.66 7.21 -11.36
C ILE A 85 5.62 6.36 -12.64
N LEU A 86 4.45 6.18 -13.25
CA LEU A 86 4.33 5.44 -14.52
C LEU A 86 5.03 6.18 -15.67
N GLU A 87 4.96 7.51 -15.69
CA GLU A 87 5.71 8.32 -16.65
C GLU A 87 7.23 8.20 -16.42
N GLU A 88 7.69 8.29 -15.16
CA GLU A 88 9.09 8.10 -14.78
C GLU A 88 9.60 6.68 -15.13
N ALA A 89 8.75 5.66 -15.05
CA ALA A 89 9.09 4.29 -15.43
C ALA A 89 9.34 4.12 -16.92
N ASN A 90 8.93 5.09 -17.75
CA ASN A 90 9.25 5.18 -19.18
C ASN A 90 8.98 3.89 -19.96
N GLY A 91 7.85 3.24 -19.69
CA GLY A 91 7.42 2.01 -20.37
C GLY A 91 7.89 0.71 -19.71
N GLU A 92 8.68 0.77 -18.63
CA GLU A 92 9.01 -0.40 -17.83
C GLU A 92 7.74 -0.93 -17.13
N PRO A 93 7.54 -2.26 -17.07
CA PRO A 93 6.38 -2.84 -16.39
C PRO A 93 6.37 -2.53 -14.90
N VAL A 94 5.22 -2.11 -14.38
CA VAL A 94 5.04 -1.76 -12.97
C VAL A 94 4.02 -2.69 -12.30
N LEU A 95 4.42 -3.30 -11.18
CA LEU A 95 3.52 -4.01 -10.29
C LEU A 95 3.00 -3.04 -9.23
N VAL A 96 1.67 -2.92 -9.11
CA VAL A 96 1.03 -2.05 -8.12
C VAL A 96 0.30 -2.88 -7.08
N ALA A 97 0.74 -2.79 -5.84
CA ALA A 97 0.10 -3.40 -4.69
C ALA A 97 -0.99 -2.49 -4.13
N TYR A 98 -2.19 -3.02 -3.94
CA TYR A 98 -3.33 -2.31 -3.38
C TYR A 98 -3.90 -3.08 -2.18
N ASN A 99 -4.51 -2.38 -1.22
CA ASN A 99 -5.12 -2.99 -0.04
C ASN A 99 -6.65 -3.06 -0.11
N PHE A 100 -7.30 -2.07 -0.73
CA PHE A 100 -8.75 -1.94 -0.74
C PHE A 100 -9.33 -2.13 -2.15
N LYS A 101 -10.55 -2.70 -2.23
CA LYS A 101 -11.23 -2.87 -3.53
C LYS A 101 -11.47 -1.55 -4.24
N HIS A 102 -11.79 -0.47 -3.50
CA HIS A 102 -11.95 0.85 -4.11
C HIS A 102 -10.66 1.38 -4.75
N GLU A 103 -9.49 1.08 -4.17
CA GLU A 103 -8.20 1.45 -4.78
C GLU A 103 -8.03 0.76 -6.12
N ARG A 104 -8.24 -0.59 -6.15
CA ARG A 104 -8.22 -1.37 -7.38
C ARG A 104 -9.14 -0.80 -8.44
N ASP A 105 -10.39 -0.54 -8.07
CA ASP A 105 -11.42 -0.13 -9.02
C ASP A 105 -11.13 1.27 -9.58
N ARG A 106 -10.63 2.19 -8.74
CA ARG A 106 -10.20 3.54 -9.15
C ARG A 106 -8.95 3.51 -10.02
N ILE A 107 -7.97 2.65 -9.70
CA ILE A 107 -6.76 2.46 -10.51
C ILE A 107 -7.15 1.89 -11.88
N LEU A 108 -8.01 0.87 -11.95
CA LEU A 108 -8.48 0.30 -13.21
C LEU A 108 -9.27 1.30 -14.05
N ALA A 109 -10.04 2.19 -13.41
CA ALA A 109 -10.78 3.23 -14.10
C ALA A 109 -9.87 4.33 -14.68
N ARG A 110 -8.79 4.70 -13.96
CA ARG A 110 -7.85 5.76 -14.37
C ARG A 110 -6.85 5.26 -15.41
N PHE A 111 -6.41 4.00 -15.31
CA PHE A 111 -5.34 3.42 -16.12
C PHE A 111 -5.86 2.22 -16.93
N PRO A 112 -6.33 2.45 -18.17
CA PRO A 112 -6.92 1.39 -19.03
C PRO A 112 -5.93 0.24 -19.35
N GLN A 113 -4.62 0.49 -19.26
CA GLN A 113 -3.56 -0.53 -19.45
C GLN A 113 -3.36 -1.44 -18.24
N ALA A 114 -3.97 -1.13 -17.10
CA ALA A 114 -3.83 -1.90 -15.88
C ALA A 114 -4.61 -3.21 -15.95
N VAL A 115 -3.98 -4.30 -15.50
CA VAL A 115 -4.59 -5.64 -15.45
C VAL A 115 -4.52 -6.15 -14.02
N GLN A 116 -5.65 -6.62 -13.49
CA GLN A 116 -5.66 -7.26 -12.17
C GLN A 116 -5.14 -8.70 -12.27
N LEU A 117 -4.27 -9.08 -11.34
CA LEU A 117 -3.86 -10.47 -11.16
C LEU A 117 -5.05 -11.34 -10.76
N LYS A 118 -5.41 -12.32 -11.58
CA LYS A 118 -6.56 -13.21 -11.35
C LYS A 118 -6.18 -14.68 -11.35
N ASP A 119 -5.29 -15.09 -12.26
CA ASP A 119 -5.02 -16.48 -12.58
C ASP A 119 -3.59 -16.69 -13.12
N SER A 120 -3.27 -17.94 -13.43
CA SER A 120 -1.97 -18.33 -13.99
C SER A 120 -1.72 -17.78 -15.40
N GLU A 121 -2.76 -17.51 -16.17
CA GLU A 121 -2.62 -16.91 -17.50
C GLU A 121 -2.18 -15.45 -17.40
N THR A 122 -2.74 -14.71 -16.46
CA THR A 122 -2.30 -13.34 -16.14
C THR A 122 -0.83 -13.31 -15.71
N ILE A 123 -0.39 -14.28 -14.88
CA ILE A 123 1.01 -14.40 -14.46
C ILE A 123 1.91 -14.69 -15.68
N ALA A 124 1.49 -15.60 -16.55
CA ALA A 124 2.24 -15.93 -17.75
C ALA A 124 2.37 -14.73 -18.70
N ALA A 125 1.28 -13.96 -18.90
CA ALA A 125 1.28 -12.74 -19.69
C ALA A 125 2.19 -11.66 -19.09
N TRP A 126 2.14 -11.46 -17.77
CA TRP A 126 3.05 -10.58 -17.05
C TRP A 126 4.52 -10.97 -17.29
N ASN A 127 4.87 -12.24 -17.09
CA ASN A 127 6.23 -12.72 -17.25
C ASN A 127 6.73 -12.70 -18.71
N ARG A 128 5.83 -12.62 -19.71
CA ARG A 128 6.19 -12.36 -21.11
C ARG A 128 6.33 -10.88 -21.46
N GLY A 129 6.09 -9.97 -20.49
CA GLY A 129 6.14 -8.52 -20.71
C GLY A 129 4.94 -7.96 -21.49
N GLU A 130 3.81 -8.68 -21.52
CA GLU A 130 2.60 -8.28 -22.26
C GLU A 130 1.70 -7.34 -21.41
N ILE A 131 1.94 -7.27 -20.10
CA ILE A 131 1.18 -6.44 -19.15
C ILE A 131 2.05 -5.30 -18.66
N PRO A 132 1.78 -4.05 -19.05
CA PRO A 132 2.58 -2.89 -18.61
C PRO A 132 2.31 -2.49 -17.16
N MET A 133 1.13 -2.82 -16.61
CA MET A 133 0.76 -2.51 -15.23
C MET A 133 -0.05 -3.65 -14.63
N LEU A 134 0.51 -4.32 -13.63
CA LEU A 134 -0.14 -5.45 -12.94
C LEU A 134 -0.60 -5.03 -11.55
N LEU A 135 -1.91 -5.15 -11.28
CA LEU A 135 -2.48 -4.90 -9.96
C LEU A 135 -2.53 -6.19 -9.14
N VAL A 136 -1.98 -6.14 -7.92
CA VAL A 136 -1.90 -7.28 -7.02
C VAL A 136 -2.42 -6.92 -5.64
N HIS A 137 -3.32 -7.72 -5.09
CA HIS A 137 -3.61 -7.67 -3.66
C HIS A 137 -2.56 -8.52 -2.93
N PRO A 138 -1.83 -8.00 -1.92
CA PRO A 138 -0.72 -8.70 -1.30
C PRO A 138 -1.08 -10.09 -0.76
N ALA A 139 -2.24 -10.24 -0.12
CA ALA A 139 -2.71 -11.55 0.35
C ALA A 139 -2.97 -12.56 -0.78
N GLY A 140 -3.27 -12.10 -2.00
CA GLY A 140 -3.42 -12.95 -3.18
C GLY A 140 -2.09 -13.42 -3.77
N ALA A 141 -0.98 -12.75 -3.43
CA ALA A 141 0.37 -13.11 -3.89
C ALA A 141 1.04 -14.20 -3.02
N GLY A 142 0.37 -14.71 -1.99
CA GLY A 142 0.95 -15.52 -0.91
C GLY A 142 1.52 -16.89 -1.30
N HIS A 143 1.04 -17.58 -2.33
CA HIS A 143 1.44 -18.96 -2.59
C HIS A 143 2.04 -19.15 -3.97
N GLY A 144 3.37 -19.32 -4.02
CA GLY A 144 4.08 -19.91 -5.16
C GLY A 144 4.14 -19.08 -6.46
N LEU A 145 3.67 -17.85 -6.45
CA LEU A 145 3.71 -17.00 -7.64
C LEU A 145 5.14 -16.62 -8.00
N ASN A 146 5.47 -16.70 -9.29
CA ASN A 146 6.71 -16.18 -9.83
C ASN A 146 6.39 -14.97 -10.72
N LEU A 147 6.80 -13.77 -10.28
CA LEU A 147 6.54 -12.51 -10.99
C LEU A 147 7.83 -11.81 -11.43
N GLN A 148 8.99 -12.42 -11.20
CA GLN A 148 10.30 -11.81 -11.39
C GLN A 148 10.66 -11.51 -12.85
N ASP A 149 10.10 -12.28 -13.81
CA ASP A 149 10.47 -12.16 -15.22
C ASP A 149 9.71 -11.02 -15.92
N GLY A 150 8.57 -10.59 -15.34
CA GLY A 150 7.72 -9.56 -15.93
C GLY A 150 8.09 -8.13 -15.58
N GLY A 151 8.85 -7.91 -14.49
CA GLY A 151 9.22 -6.56 -14.08
C GLY A 151 10.07 -6.53 -12.82
N HIS A 152 10.50 -5.33 -12.46
CA HIS A 152 11.35 -5.10 -11.28
C HIS A 152 10.95 -3.84 -10.49
N ILE A 153 9.85 -3.19 -10.86
CA ILE A 153 9.30 -2.01 -10.16
C ILE A 153 8.05 -2.43 -9.42
N VAL A 154 8.02 -2.19 -8.11
CA VAL A 154 6.86 -2.41 -7.23
C VAL A 154 6.42 -1.08 -6.66
N VAL A 155 5.16 -0.72 -6.83
CA VAL A 155 4.55 0.44 -6.20
C VAL A 155 3.54 -0.02 -5.16
N TRP A 156 3.73 0.34 -3.90
CA TRP A 156 2.73 0.22 -2.85
C TRP A 156 1.83 1.45 -2.89
N PHE A 157 0.61 1.29 -3.40
CA PHE A 157 -0.37 2.37 -3.47
C PHE A 157 -0.82 2.83 -2.09
N SER A 158 -1.02 1.88 -1.18
CA SER A 158 -1.23 2.15 0.23
C SER A 158 -0.38 1.21 1.08
N PRO A 159 0.19 1.67 2.21
CA PRO A 159 0.98 0.83 3.10
C PRO A 159 0.10 -0.18 3.83
N THR A 160 0.72 -1.24 4.32
CA THR A 160 0.09 -2.25 5.19
C THR A 160 0.79 -2.28 6.53
N TYR A 161 0.06 -2.62 7.60
CA TYR A 161 0.66 -2.97 8.89
C TYR A 161 1.21 -4.41 8.92
N ASP A 162 0.86 -5.23 7.93
CA ASP A 162 1.28 -6.62 7.83
C ASP A 162 2.66 -6.72 7.14
N GLN A 163 3.70 -6.88 7.96
CA GLN A 163 5.07 -7.02 7.50
C GLN A 163 5.27 -8.30 6.67
N GLU A 164 4.60 -9.39 7.03
CA GLU A 164 4.74 -10.68 6.33
C GLU A 164 4.23 -10.57 4.89
N LEU A 165 3.04 -9.99 4.71
CA LEU A 165 2.48 -9.73 3.38
C LEU A 165 3.37 -8.79 2.55
N ASN A 166 3.97 -7.79 3.21
CA ASN A 166 4.89 -6.87 2.57
C ASN A 166 6.15 -7.59 2.05
N GLU A 167 6.81 -8.37 2.89
CA GLU A 167 8.00 -9.13 2.54
C GLU A 167 7.67 -10.20 1.47
N GLN A 168 6.58 -10.94 1.64
CA GLN A 168 6.17 -11.97 0.69
C GLN A 168 5.96 -11.41 -0.72
N LEU A 169 5.32 -10.26 -0.87
CA LEU A 169 5.11 -9.67 -2.19
C LEU A 169 6.43 -9.23 -2.84
N ILE A 170 7.31 -8.58 -2.09
CA ILE A 170 8.63 -8.16 -2.58
C ILE A 170 9.44 -9.37 -3.04
N ASP A 171 9.41 -10.47 -2.28
CA ASP A 171 10.12 -11.72 -2.59
C ASP A 171 9.59 -12.42 -3.86
N ARG A 172 8.44 -12.03 -4.41
CA ARG A 172 7.95 -12.55 -5.71
C ARG A 172 8.68 -11.94 -6.91
N LEU A 173 9.24 -10.73 -6.74
CA LEU A 173 10.03 -10.05 -7.77
C LEU A 173 11.52 -10.10 -7.44
N HIS A 174 11.91 -9.88 -6.20
CA HIS A 174 13.29 -9.88 -5.73
C HIS A 174 13.71 -11.27 -5.25
N ARG A 175 13.95 -12.16 -6.19
CA ARG A 175 14.34 -13.55 -5.92
C ARG A 175 15.39 -14.04 -6.89
N GLN A 176 15.90 -15.25 -6.65
CA GLN A 176 16.90 -15.87 -7.50
C GLN A 176 16.41 -15.94 -8.97
N GLY A 177 17.19 -15.36 -9.87
CA GLY A 177 16.85 -15.21 -11.29
C GLY A 177 16.58 -13.77 -11.71
N GLN A 178 16.30 -12.86 -10.75
CA GLN A 178 16.22 -11.42 -11.05
C GLN A 178 17.59 -10.91 -11.53
N LYS A 179 17.59 -10.13 -12.61
CA LYS A 179 18.81 -9.63 -13.26
C LYS A 179 19.01 -8.13 -13.10
N VAL A 180 17.97 -7.43 -12.65
CA VAL A 180 17.92 -5.98 -12.55
C VAL A 180 17.67 -5.57 -11.10
N THR A 181 18.12 -4.39 -10.71
CA THR A 181 17.79 -3.80 -9.40
C THR A 181 16.27 -3.75 -9.22
N THR A 182 15.78 -4.32 -8.13
CA THR A 182 14.36 -4.23 -7.80
C THR A 182 14.09 -2.93 -7.07
N SER A 183 13.18 -2.11 -7.60
CA SER A 183 12.76 -0.84 -7.03
C SER A 183 11.41 -1.00 -6.35
N VAL A 184 11.35 -0.69 -5.06
CA VAL A 184 10.11 -0.62 -4.27
C VAL A 184 9.84 0.85 -3.98
N ILE A 185 8.68 1.33 -4.39
CA ILE A 185 8.24 2.72 -4.21
C ILE A 185 6.97 2.69 -3.35
N ARG A 186 6.98 3.41 -2.24
CA ARG A 186 5.85 3.46 -1.29
C ARG A 186 5.18 4.81 -1.33
N LEU A 187 3.91 4.87 -1.73
CA LEU A 187 3.11 6.09 -1.66
C LEU A 187 2.65 6.31 -0.22
N ILE A 188 3.14 7.36 0.41
CA ILE A 188 2.85 7.69 1.80
C ILE A 188 2.25 9.09 1.86
N ALA A 189 0.98 9.17 2.22
CA ALA A 189 0.31 10.45 2.43
C ALA A 189 0.83 11.08 3.74
N GLU A 190 1.48 12.24 3.61
CA GLU A 190 2.08 12.94 4.73
C GLU A 190 1.02 13.40 5.75
N GLY A 191 1.36 13.33 7.03
CA GLY A 191 0.46 13.70 8.12
C GLY A 191 -0.67 12.71 8.39
N THR A 192 -0.74 11.59 7.65
CA THR A 192 -1.81 10.60 7.78
C THR A 192 -1.35 9.31 8.47
N VAL A 193 -2.28 8.37 8.64
CA VAL A 193 -2.01 7.04 9.20
C VAL A 193 -1.05 6.20 8.33
N ASP A 194 -0.81 6.58 7.08
CA ASP A 194 0.16 5.92 6.20
C ASP A 194 1.57 5.91 6.80
N GLU A 195 1.98 7.01 7.46
CA GLU A 195 3.28 7.10 8.12
C GLU A 195 3.41 6.11 9.27
N ASP A 196 2.33 5.87 10.01
CA ASP A 196 2.31 4.92 11.12
C ASP A 196 2.37 3.48 10.59
N ALA A 197 1.65 3.19 9.52
CA ALA A 197 1.68 1.89 8.86
C ALA A 197 3.07 1.59 8.26
N LEU A 198 3.71 2.57 7.61
CA LEU A 198 5.08 2.43 7.14
C LEU A 198 6.04 2.14 8.29
N ARG A 199 5.94 2.89 9.40
CA ARG A 199 6.79 2.70 10.57
C ARG A 199 6.66 1.30 11.16
N SER A 200 5.45 0.73 11.15
CA SER A 200 5.22 -0.63 11.67
C SER A 200 5.99 -1.70 10.89
N THR A 201 6.18 -1.52 9.58
CA THR A 201 6.95 -2.47 8.75
C THR A 201 8.47 -2.34 8.91
N GLN A 202 8.95 -1.25 9.53
CA GLN A 202 10.38 -0.99 9.74
C GLN A 202 10.88 -1.41 11.13
N VAL A 203 9.96 -1.64 12.06
CA VAL A 203 10.29 -1.98 13.46
C VAL A 203 9.95 -3.46 13.70
N LYS A 204 10.89 -4.20 14.32
CA LYS A 204 10.65 -5.59 14.77
C LYS A 204 9.81 -5.60 16.07
N ALA A 205 8.67 -4.96 16.04
CA ALA A 205 7.70 -4.93 17.12
C ALA A 205 6.38 -5.56 16.65
N ASP A 206 5.53 -5.92 17.59
CA ASP A 206 4.18 -6.38 17.24
C ASP A 206 3.43 -5.27 16.51
N ALA A 207 3.02 -5.54 15.28
CA ALA A 207 2.30 -4.59 14.42
C ALA A 207 1.05 -4.03 15.12
N GLN A 208 0.39 -4.86 15.93
CA GLN A 208 -0.78 -4.48 16.71
C GLN A 208 -0.43 -3.46 17.80
N GLU A 209 0.70 -3.66 18.50
CA GLU A 209 1.18 -2.74 19.53
C GLU A 209 1.56 -1.39 18.91
N VAL A 210 2.29 -1.39 17.79
CA VAL A 210 2.67 -0.17 17.06
C VAL A 210 1.43 0.59 16.59
N MET A 211 0.44 -0.10 16.03
CA MET A 211 -0.82 0.48 15.59
C MET A 211 -1.59 1.11 16.76
N MET A 212 -1.66 0.44 17.90
CA MET A 212 -2.35 0.94 19.09
C MET A 212 -1.69 2.21 19.67
N GLU A 213 -0.37 2.22 19.75
CA GLU A 213 0.36 3.41 20.26
C GLU A 213 0.25 4.60 19.30
N ALA A 214 0.32 4.35 17.99
CA ALA A 214 0.10 5.38 16.98
C ALA A 214 -1.30 5.99 17.11
N LEU A 215 -2.33 5.16 17.26
CA LEU A 215 -3.71 5.63 17.41
C LEU A 215 -3.90 6.46 18.69
N LYS A 216 -3.32 6.03 19.80
CA LYS A 216 -3.32 6.81 21.06
C LYS A 216 -2.61 8.16 20.90
N ALA A 217 -1.50 8.20 20.16
CA ALA A 217 -0.77 9.44 19.89
C ALA A 217 -1.61 10.42 19.05
N ARG A 218 -2.33 9.92 18.04
CA ARG A 218 -3.26 10.71 17.21
C ARG A 218 -4.44 11.23 18.04
N LEU A 219 -5.02 10.39 18.89
CA LEU A 219 -6.11 10.78 19.76
C LEU A 219 -5.74 11.98 20.66
N ARG A 220 -4.50 12.02 21.19
CA ARG A 220 -4.03 13.13 22.04
C ARG A 220 -4.07 14.49 21.34
N LYS A 221 -3.96 14.55 19.99
CA LYS A 221 -4.07 15.80 19.24
C LYS A 221 -5.44 16.47 19.38
N TYR A 222 -6.48 15.71 19.68
CA TYR A 222 -7.87 16.17 19.72
C TYR A 222 -8.44 16.30 21.13
N VAL A 223 -7.69 15.88 22.15
CA VAL A 223 -8.13 15.88 23.57
C VAL A 223 -7.36 16.88 24.44
N ALA A 224 -6.33 17.52 23.86
CA ALA A 224 -5.48 18.51 24.55
C ALA A 224 -6.16 19.89 24.67
#